data_28c3f867866cfb9349fcfaf0fc4e0552
#
_entry.id   28c3f867866cfb9349fcfaf0fc4e0552
#
_cell.length_a   1.000
_cell.length_b   1.000
_cell.length_c   1.000
_cell.angle_alpha   90.00
_cell.angle_beta   90.00
_cell.angle_gamma   90.00
#
_symmetry.space_group_name_H-M   'P 1'
#
loop_
_entity.id
_entity.type
_entity.pdbx_description
1 polymer ?
#
loop_
_entity_poly.entity_id
_entity_poly.type
_entity_poly.pdbx_seq_one_letter_code
_entity_poly.pdbx_strand_id
1 'polypeptide(L)'
;MIREIVKNNIGIIYLDRAEKINALNLDMIYEIYDILDKWKDDGRIRAVLFDSLADKGFCAGGDLKEVYEDYLTNDDEKDKDKFFRTEFELDKYIERYEKPIISHWFGITMGGGVGLTINSDIKIADETTNWAMPETRLGFVPDVGVCKELSKLPQALGQYLALTGSSLGASDLIKYDLADFYIKSSKYEEIINKLFDLSDQYEGDRLLDEFRKVLREYENEDNTSKIENDLGKIEEYFSLDSYKKIYKKLKANTKDDFAKKTLANQNERFLFMLSLQFEKYFLCKDLSYAETIDLDYEILKYSVEIGSMEEGIRVTMIDKGDFPNWPIQSLDEVDMAKVKELLCMDKTYEERLIK
;
A
#
# COMPACT_ATOMS: atom_id res chain seq x y z
N MET A 1 3.82 -20.59 6.24
CA MET A 1 3.64 -19.19 6.68
C MET A 1 2.33 -18.60 6.17
N ILE A 2 1.69 -19.31 5.26
CA ILE A 2 0.29 -19.10 4.89
C ILE A 2 -0.51 -20.30 5.40
N ARG A 3 -1.70 -20.05 5.92
CA ARG A 3 -2.62 -21.12 6.32
C ARG A 3 -3.85 -21.10 5.42
N GLU A 4 -3.98 -22.11 4.60
CA GLU A 4 -5.13 -22.34 3.74
C GLU A 4 -6.23 -23.06 4.52
N ILE A 5 -7.43 -22.50 4.55
CA ILE A 5 -8.62 -23.15 5.13
C ILE A 5 -9.79 -22.97 4.16
N VAL A 6 -10.64 -24.00 4.06
CA VAL A 6 -11.94 -23.87 3.38
C VAL A 6 -13.04 -24.10 4.42
N LYS A 7 -13.93 -23.13 4.58
CA LYS A 7 -15.09 -23.24 5.48
C LYS A 7 -16.35 -22.92 4.69
N ASN A 8 -17.29 -23.87 4.65
CA ASN A 8 -18.41 -23.87 3.73
C ASN A 8 -17.89 -23.69 2.30
N ASN A 9 -18.24 -22.60 1.61
CA ASN A 9 -17.73 -22.32 0.25
C ASN A 9 -16.78 -21.11 0.21
N ILE A 10 -16.18 -20.72 1.34
CA ILE A 10 -15.22 -19.66 1.43
C ILE A 10 -13.81 -20.23 1.59
N GLY A 11 -12.93 -19.89 0.66
CA GLY A 11 -11.49 -20.11 0.80
C GLY A 11 -10.91 -19.01 1.68
N ILE A 12 -10.19 -19.36 2.73
CA ILE A 12 -9.58 -18.41 3.66
C ILE A 12 -8.07 -18.53 3.54
N ILE A 13 -7.42 -17.42 3.23
CA ILE A 13 -5.97 -17.24 3.25
C ILE A 13 -5.62 -16.47 4.51
N TYR A 14 -5.17 -17.20 5.55
CA TYR A 14 -4.61 -16.57 6.72
C TYR A 14 -3.13 -16.33 6.55
N LEU A 15 -2.69 -15.09 6.77
CA LEU A 15 -1.29 -14.78 7.00
C LEU A 15 -0.92 -15.25 8.42
N ASP A 16 0.07 -16.15 8.54
CA ASP A 16 0.44 -16.85 9.79
C ASP A 16 1.95 -16.74 10.05
N ARG A 17 2.44 -15.50 10.20
CA ARG A 17 3.83 -15.14 10.54
C ARG A 17 3.83 -14.03 11.57
N ALA A 18 3.17 -14.29 12.70
CA ALA A 18 2.84 -13.30 13.72
C ALA A 18 4.06 -12.57 14.32
N GLU A 19 5.22 -13.25 14.43
CA GLU A 19 6.46 -12.70 14.97
C GLU A 19 7.04 -11.55 14.13
N LYS A 20 6.69 -11.48 12.84
CA LYS A 20 7.07 -10.39 11.92
C LYS A 20 5.85 -9.56 11.47
N ILE A 21 4.73 -9.68 12.15
CA ILE A 21 3.45 -9.03 11.78
C ILE A 21 3.13 -9.32 10.30
N ASN A 22 3.28 -10.58 9.91
CA ASN A 22 3.04 -11.08 8.56
C ASN A 22 3.80 -10.34 7.45
N ALA A 23 4.98 -9.78 7.75
CA ALA A 23 5.83 -9.23 6.69
C ALA A 23 6.04 -10.29 5.60
N LEU A 24 5.72 -9.93 4.35
CA LEU A 24 5.71 -10.83 3.20
C LEU A 24 7.14 -11.20 2.79
N ASN A 25 7.36 -12.47 2.50
CA ASN A 25 8.55 -12.92 1.81
C ASN A 25 8.17 -13.71 0.56
N LEU A 26 9.18 -14.07 -0.25
CA LEU A 26 8.94 -14.78 -1.51
C LEU A 26 8.12 -16.06 -1.34
N ASP A 27 8.37 -16.85 -0.31
CA ASP A 27 7.65 -18.10 -0.05
C ASP A 27 6.15 -17.82 0.18
N MET A 28 5.81 -16.80 0.97
CA MET A 28 4.43 -16.41 1.20
C MET A 28 3.74 -15.96 -0.09
N ILE A 29 4.44 -15.20 -0.94
CA ILE A 29 3.91 -14.73 -2.23
C ILE A 29 3.61 -15.93 -3.14
N TYR A 30 4.52 -16.88 -3.25
CA TYR A 30 4.29 -18.10 -4.02
C TYR A 30 3.16 -18.96 -3.45
N GLU A 31 3.13 -19.16 -2.11
CA GLU A 31 2.04 -19.91 -1.46
C GLU A 31 0.67 -19.27 -1.75
N ILE A 32 0.55 -17.95 -1.66
CA ILE A 32 -0.71 -17.23 -1.97
C ILE A 32 -1.08 -17.43 -3.44
N TYR A 33 -0.13 -17.28 -4.36
CA TYR A 33 -0.38 -17.47 -5.79
C TYR A 33 -0.88 -18.89 -6.08
N ASP A 34 -0.21 -19.92 -5.55
CA ASP A 34 -0.57 -21.32 -5.76
C ASP A 34 -1.96 -21.63 -5.20
N ILE A 35 -2.32 -21.08 -4.05
CA ILE A 35 -3.64 -21.24 -3.44
C ILE A 35 -4.72 -20.60 -4.34
N LEU A 36 -4.51 -19.38 -4.78
CA LEU A 36 -5.45 -18.68 -5.66
C LEU A 36 -5.57 -19.39 -7.01
N ASP A 37 -4.46 -19.84 -7.61
CA ASP A 37 -4.47 -20.56 -8.88
C ASP A 37 -5.21 -21.90 -8.77
N LYS A 38 -5.03 -22.62 -7.68
CA LYS A 38 -5.81 -23.84 -7.35
C LYS A 38 -7.30 -23.56 -7.18
N TRP A 39 -7.65 -22.43 -6.57
CA TRP A 39 -9.06 -22.11 -6.24
C TRP A 39 -9.83 -21.47 -7.39
N LYS A 40 -9.17 -20.89 -8.38
CA LYS A 40 -9.85 -20.21 -9.50
C LYS A 40 -10.88 -21.11 -10.21
N ASP A 41 -10.53 -22.36 -10.44
CA ASP A 41 -11.36 -23.34 -11.15
C ASP A 41 -12.13 -24.29 -10.19
N ASP A 42 -11.94 -24.18 -8.87
CA ASP A 42 -12.64 -25.02 -7.90
C ASP A 42 -14.05 -24.48 -7.63
N GLY A 43 -15.08 -25.11 -8.22
CA GLY A 43 -16.47 -24.72 -8.04
C GLY A 43 -17.00 -24.81 -6.60
N ARG A 44 -16.23 -25.38 -5.65
CA ARG A 44 -16.56 -25.37 -4.22
C ARG A 44 -16.20 -24.07 -3.55
N ILE A 45 -15.32 -23.26 -4.13
CA ILE A 45 -14.90 -21.96 -3.62
C ILE A 45 -15.72 -20.88 -4.31
N ARG A 46 -16.54 -20.16 -3.56
CA ARG A 46 -17.42 -19.08 -4.04
C ARG A 46 -16.86 -17.69 -3.81
N ALA A 47 -15.98 -17.53 -2.82
CA ALA A 47 -15.25 -16.30 -2.54
C ALA A 47 -13.97 -16.62 -1.76
N VAL A 48 -13.04 -15.66 -1.73
CA VAL A 48 -11.79 -15.72 -0.98
C VAL A 48 -11.83 -14.66 0.13
N LEU A 49 -11.39 -15.04 1.32
CA LEU A 49 -11.19 -14.14 2.45
C LEU A 49 -9.69 -14.07 2.76
N PHE A 50 -9.11 -12.87 2.67
CA PHE A 50 -7.80 -12.59 3.25
C PHE A 50 -7.93 -12.11 4.69
N ASP A 51 -7.24 -12.79 5.61
CA ASP A 51 -7.26 -12.47 7.03
C ASP A 51 -5.87 -12.80 7.66
N SER A 52 -5.72 -12.56 8.94
CA SER A 52 -4.45 -12.72 9.65
C SER A 52 -4.65 -13.43 10.99
N LEU A 53 -3.65 -14.24 11.38
CA LEU A 53 -3.57 -14.84 12.71
C LEU A 53 -2.64 -14.07 13.67
N ALA A 54 -2.11 -12.93 13.25
CA ALA A 54 -1.27 -12.08 14.09
C ALA A 54 -2.11 -11.07 14.87
N ASP A 55 -1.93 -10.99 16.18
CA ASP A 55 -2.67 -10.07 17.05
C ASP A 55 -2.39 -8.57 16.75
N LYS A 56 -1.24 -8.25 16.14
CA LYS A 56 -0.78 -6.87 15.96
C LYS A 56 -1.25 -6.22 14.66
N GLY A 57 -1.81 -6.99 13.74
CA GLY A 57 -2.28 -6.43 12.49
C GLY A 57 -2.35 -7.43 11.35
N PHE A 58 -2.88 -6.95 10.24
CA PHE A 58 -3.04 -7.75 9.04
C PHE A 58 -1.68 -8.09 8.42
N CYS A 59 -0.92 -7.06 7.99
CA CYS A 59 0.39 -7.23 7.35
C CYS A 59 1.21 -5.94 7.41
N ALA A 60 2.50 -6.06 7.74
CA ALA A 60 3.42 -4.93 7.84
C ALA A 60 4.14 -4.57 6.53
N GLY A 61 3.78 -5.19 5.40
CA GLY A 61 4.45 -5.03 4.11
C GLY A 61 5.50 -6.11 3.83
N GLY A 62 6.45 -5.83 2.94
CA GLY A 62 7.52 -6.75 2.58
C GLY A 62 8.52 -7.01 3.73
N ASP A 63 9.13 -8.20 3.78
CA ASP A 63 10.23 -8.49 4.70
C ASP A 63 11.54 -7.84 4.21
N LEU A 64 11.64 -6.54 4.47
CA LEU A 64 12.75 -5.72 4.00
C LEU A 64 14.12 -6.17 4.52
N LYS A 65 14.18 -6.98 5.61
CA LYS A 65 15.44 -7.56 6.06
C LYS A 65 15.90 -8.68 5.13
N GLU A 66 14.99 -9.55 4.71
CA GLU A 66 15.31 -10.58 3.71
C GLU A 66 15.70 -9.92 2.38
N VAL A 67 14.98 -8.89 1.93
CA VAL A 67 15.33 -8.11 0.73
C VAL A 67 16.73 -7.50 0.83
N TYR A 68 17.10 -6.94 1.99
CA TYR A 68 18.42 -6.34 2.21
C TYR A 68 19.54 -7.41 2.21
N GLU A 69 19.30 -8.55 2.82
CA GLU A 69 20.23 -9.67 2.81
C GLU A 69 20.47 -10.19 1.38
N ASP A 70 19.42 -10.25 0.56
CA ASP A 70 19.53 -10.59 -0.85
C ASP A 70 20.36 -9.55 -1.64
N TYR A 71 20.20 -8.25 -1.36
CA TYR A 71 21.02 -7.20 -2.00
C TYR A 71 22.52 -7.35 -1.69
N LEU A 72 22.87 -7.78 -0.48
CA LEU A 72 24.26 -7.95 -0.06
C LEU A 72 24.91 -9.25 -0.57
N THR A 73 24.10 -10.29 -0.80
CA THR A 73 24.60 -11.64 -1.10
C THR A 73 24.48 -12.04 -2.55
N ASN A 74 23.62 -11.35 -3.31
CA ASN A 74 23.32 -11.69 -4.69
C ASN A 74 24.18 -10.84 -5.64
N ASP A 75 25.13 -11.49 -6.33
CA ASP A 75 26.00 -10.84 -7.32
C ASP A 75 25.27 -10.59 -8.67
N ASP A 76 24.12 -11.22 -8.92
CA ASP A 76 23.33 -11.01 -10.12
C ASP A 76 22.34 -9.86 -9.90
N GLU A 77 22.60 -8.71 -10.54
CA GLU A 77 21.72 -7.54 -10.51
C GLU A 77 20.27 -7.85 -10.92
N LYS A 78 20.06 -8.91 -11.73
CA LYS A 78 18.72 -9.34 -12.17
C LYS A 78 17.89 -9.99 -11.08
N ASP A 79 18.49 -10.41 -9.99
CA ASP A 79 17.77 -11.03 -8.87
C ASP A 79 17.48 -10.06 -7.72
N LYS A 80 18.10 -8.88 -7.71
CA LYS A 80 17.89 -7.87 -6.66
C LYS A 80 16.45 -7.34 -6.60
N ASP A 81 15.74 -7.34 -7.71
CA ASP A 81 14.34 -6.89 -7.78
C ASP A 81 13.33 -8.04 -7.69
N LYS A 82 13.79 -9.28 -7.54
CA LYS A 82 12.96 -10.48 -7.62
C LYS A 82 11.77 -10.47 -6.65
N PHE A 83 12.00 -10.06 -5.41
CA PHE A 83 10.93 -9.97 -4.42
C PHE A 83 9.79 -9.07 -4.92
N PHE A 84 10.11 -7.82 -5.24
CA PHE A 84 9.11 -6.83 -5.66
C PHE A 84 8.45 -7.19 -6.99
N ARG A 85 9.22 -7.69 -7.95
CA ARG A 85 8.65 -8.15 -9.23
C ARG A 85 7.63 -9.27 -9.01
N THR A 86 7.93 -10.23 -8.12
CA THR A 86 7.02 -11.34 -7.82
C THR A 86 5.79 -10.86 -7.06
N GLU A 87 5.95 -9.92 -6.11
CA GLU A 87 4.86 -9.27 -5.39
C GLU A 87 3.93 -8.51 -6.35
N PHE A 88 4.48 -7.68 -7.23
CA PHE A 88 3.72 -6.90 -8.21
C PHE A 88 2.93 -7.78 -9.21
N GLU A 89 3.49 -8.92 -9.61
CA GLU A 89 2.76 -9.88 -10.45
C GLU A 89 1.62 -10.56 -9.69
N LEU A 90 1.80 -10.86 -8.40
CA LEU A 90 0.72 -11.37 -7.55
C LEU A 90 -0.39 -10.33 -7.39
N ASP A 91 -0.05 -9.05 -7.14
CA ASP A 91 -1.03 -7.99 -6.98
C ASP A 91 -1.86 -7.77 -8.26
N LYS A 92 -1.20 -7.81 -9.45
CA LYS A 92 -1.90 -7.80 -10.74
C LYS A 92 -2.76 -9.04 -10.98
N TYR A 93 -2.35 -10.20 -10.45
CA TYR A 93 -3.14 -11.42 -10.52
C TYR A 93 -4.39 -11.33 -9.65
N ILE A 94 -4.27 -10.79 -8.45
CA ILE A 94 -5.38 -10.54 -7.51
C ILE A 94 -6.39 -9.54 -8.09
N GLU A 95 -5.92 -8.45 -8.69
CA GLU A 95 -6.80 -7.44 -9.32
C GLU A 95 -7.70 -8.04 -10.41
N ARG A 96 -7.22 -9.06 -11.11
CA ARG A 96 -7.96 -9.74 -12.20
C ARG A 96 -8.64 -11.03 -11.77
N TYR A 97 -8.62 -11.34 -10.47
CA TYR A 97 -9.16 -12.60 -9.97
C TYR A 97 -10.69 -12.63 -10.09
N GLU A 98 -11.24 -13.68 -10.74
CA GLU A 98 -12.65 -13.71 -11.11
C GLU A 98 -13.61 -13.97 -9.95
N LYS A 99 -13.12 -14.58 -8.85
CA LYS A 99 -13.97 -14.83 -7.68
C LYS A 99 -13.89 -13.66 -6.71
N PRO A 100 -15.01 -13.36 -6.02
CA PRO A 100 -15.04 -12.31 -5.01
C PRO A 100 -13.93 -12.44 -3.97
N ILE A 101 -13.27 -11.33 -3.68
CA ILE A 101 -12.25 -11.22 -2.64
C ILE A 101 -12.74 -10.29 -1.53
N ILE A 102 -12.65 -10.75 -0.31
CA ILE A 102 -12.96 -10.00 0.91
C ILE A 102 -11.69 -9.89 1.73
N SER A 103 -11.43 -8.76 2.35
CA SER A 103 -10.27 -8.57 3.21
C SER A 103 -10.63 -7.90 4.53
N HIS A 104 -9.91 -8.29 5.58
CA HIS A 104 -10.02 -7.70 6.91
C HIS A 104 -8.75 -6.91 7.24
N TRP A 105 -8.89 -5.60 7.34
CA TRP A 105 -7.83 -4.68 7.73
C TRP A 105 -7.94 -4.34 9.21
N PHE A 106 -6.96 -4.77 9.97
CA PHE A 106 -6.87 -4.45 11.39
C PHE A 106 -5.43 -4.25 11.82
N GLY A 107 -5.22 -3.53 12.92
CA GLY A 107 -3.89 -3.22 13.38
C GLY A 107 -3.03 -2.67 12.25
N ILE A 108 -1.79 -3.11 12.15
CA ILE A 108 -0.85 -2.69 11.10
C ILE A 108 -1.26 -3.30 9.76
N THR A 109 -1.56 -2.42 8.78
CA THR A 109 -1.89 -2.75 7.38
C THR A 109 -1.10 -1.78 6.49
N MET A 110 0.06 -2.21 5.99
CA MET A 110 1.03 -1.32 5.34
C MET A 110 1.70 -1.98 4.13
N GLY A 111 2.17 -1.15 3.18
CA GLY A 111 2.99 -1.58 2.04
C GLY A 111 2.39 -2.74 1.27
N GLY A 112 3.13 -3.83 1.08
CA GLY A 112 2.65 -5.04 0.40
C GLY A 112 1.38 -5.66 1.00
N GLY A 113 1.11 -5.45 2.31
CA GLY A 113 -0.17 -5.85 2.92
C GLY A 113 -1.35 -5.08 2.36
N VAL A 114 -1.14 -3.81 1.99
CA VAL A 114 -2.13 -3.02 1.24
C VAL A 114 -2.23 -3.55 -0.19
N GLY A 115 -1.11 -3.79 -0.87
CA GLY A 115 -1.05 -4.32 -2.24
C GLY A 115 -1.90 -5.57 -2.43
N LEU A 116 -1.70 -6.58 -1.56
CA LEU A 116 -2.49 -7.83 -1.57
C LEU A 116 -4.00 -7.63 -1.55
N THR A 117 -4.50 -6.51 -1.00
CA THR A 117 -5.91 -6.41 -0.64
C THR A 117 -6.60 -5.12 -1.05
N ILE A 118 -5.88 -4.16 -1.62
CA ILE A 118 -6.46 -2.87 -2.04
C ILE A 118 -7.56 -3.05 -3.10
N ASN A 119 -7.46 -4.10 -3.92
CA ASN A 119 -8.43 -4.45 -4.96
C ASN A 119 -9.48 -5.47 -4.50
N SER A 120 -9.60 -5.76 -3.20
CA SER A 120 -10.69 -6.60 -2.69
C SER A 120 -12.04 -5.96 -2.97
N ASP A 121 -13.05 -6.80 -3.31
CA ASP A 121 -14.44 -6.37 -3.55
C ASP A 121 -15.12 -5.83 -2.30
N ILE A 122 -14.66 -6.30 -1.13
CA ILE A 122 -15.07 -5.79 0.18
C ILE A 122 -13.84 -5.70 1.09
N LYS A 123 -13.51 -4.48 1.51
CA LYS A 123 -12.47 -4.17 2.49
C LYS A 123 -13.13 -3.77 3.81
N ILE A 124 -12.91 -4.59 4.84
CA ILE A 124 -13.46 -4.37 6.18
C ILE A 124 -12.34 -3.83 7.06
N ALA A 125 -12.53 -2.66 7.64
CA ALA A 125 -11.62 -2.09 8.63
C ALA A 125 -12.24 -2.15 10.03
N ASP A 126 -11.42 -2.18 11.08
CA ASP A 126 -11.87 -2.08 12.48
C ASP A 126 -11.20 -0.92 13.23
N GLU A 127 -11.60 -0.71 14.49
CA GLU A 127 -11.08 0.39 15.33
C GLU A 127 -9.57 0.35 15.58
N THR A 128 -8.92 -0.79 15.33
CA THR A 128 -7.48 -0.94 15.52
C THR A 128 -6.68 -0.59 14.27
N THR A 129 -7.34 -0.45 13.11
CA THR A 129 -6.71 -0.24 11.82
C THR A 129 -5.74 0.94 11.82
N ASN A 130 -4.53 0.64 11.36
CA ASN A 130 -3.44 1.60 11.15
C ASN A 130 -2.87 1.40 9.76
N TRP A 131 -3.52 2.03 8.78
CA TRP A 131 -3.19 1.92 7.36
C TRP A 131 -2.18 2.98 6.96
N ALA A 132 -1.11 2.62 6.24
CA ALA A 132 -0.14 3.57 5.70
C ALA A 132 0.68 3.01 4.56
N MET A 133 1.27 3.91 3.75
CA MET A 133 2.29 3.61 2.73
C MET A 133 3.58 4.37 3.06
N PRO A 134 4.50 3.78 3.84
CA PRO A 134 5.68 4.47 4.36
C PRO A 134 6.92 4.41 3.46
N GLU A 135 6.83 3.93 2.22
CA GLU A 135 7.93 3.56 1.31
C GLU A 135 8.86 4.73 1.01
N THR A 136 8.40 5.99 1.07
CA THR A 136 9.29 7.14 0.92
C THR A 136 10.41 7.19 1.97
N ARG A 137 10.23 6.51 3.11
CA ARG A 137 11.27 6.35 4.12
C ARG A 137 12.36 5.37 3.70
N LEU A 138 12.06 4.52 2.72
CA LEU A 138 12.98 3.54 2.16
C LEU A 138 13.75 4.07 0.94
N GLY A 139 13.70 5.38 0.66
CA GLY A 139 14.28 5.94 -0.55
C GLY A 139 13.58 5.50 -1.83
N PHE A 140 12.28 5.19 -1.72
CA PHE A 140 11.40 4.74 -2.78
C PHE A 140 10.12 5.58 -2.82
N VAL A 141 9.06 5.08 -3.41
CA VAL A 141 7.73 5.71 -3.50
C VAL A 141 6.66 4.73 -3.04
N PRO A 142 5.47 5.16 -2.58
CA PRO A 142 4.32 4.28 -2.44
C PRO A 142 4.09 3.49 -3.73
N ASP A 143 4.21 2.17 -3.63
CA ASP A 143 4.17 1.20 -4.72
C ASP A 143 2.89 0.35 -4.71
N VAL A 144 2.96 -0.89 -5.19
CA VAL A 144 1.85 -1.87 -5.27
C VAL A 144 0.57 -1.30 -5.89
N GLY A 145 0.72 -0.36 -6.83
CA GLY A 145 -0.40 0.28 -7.52
C GLY A 145 -1.22 1.26 -6.67
N VAL A 146 -0.90 1.42 -5.38
CA VAL A 146 -1.69 2.22 -4.44
C VAL A 146 -1.80 3.69 -4.83
N CYS A 147 -0.83 4.22 -5.60
CA CYS A 147 -0.88 5.61 -6.06
C CYS A 147 -2.13 5.90 -6.93
N LYS A 148 -2.69 4.87 -7.59
CA LYS A 148 -3.99 4.97 -8.28
C LYS A 148 -5.10 5.38 -7.30
N GLU A 149 -5.17 4.74 -6.13
CA GLU A 149 -6.18 5.05 -5.11
C GLU A 149 -5.91 6.41 -4.45
N LEU A 150 -4.65 6.69 -4.09
CA LEU A 150 -4.27 7.98 -3.52
C LEU A 150 -4.55 9.14 -4.47
N SER A 151 -4.47 8.92 -5.79
CA SER A 151 -4.73 9.96 -6.79
C SER A 151 -6.20 10.35 -6.93
N LYS A 152 -7.13 9.54 -6.41
CA LYS A 152 -8.57 9.84 -6.33
C LYS A 152 -8.90 10.80 -5.19
N LEU A 153 -8.04 10.88 -4.17
CA LEU A 153 -8.22 11.76 -3.01
C LEU A 153 -8.07 13.23 -3.41
N PRO A 154 -8.57 14.18 -2.59
CA PRO A 154 -8.21 15.59 -2.73
C PRO A 154 -6.69 15.75 -2.80
N GLN A 155 -6.19 16.57 -3.73
CA GLN A 155 -4.75 16.69 -4.02
C GLN A 155 -3.89 16.83 -2.77
N ALA A 156 -4.25 17.75 -1.88
CA ALA A 156 -3.46 18.01 -0.68
C ALA A 156 -3.35 16.77 0.22
N LEU A 157 -4.44 16.03 0.38
CA LEU A 157 -4.46 14.81 1.20
C LEU A 157 -3.68 13.67 0.53
N GLY A 158 -3.93 13.40 -0.75
CA GLY A 158 -3.20 12.35 -1.48
C GLY A 158 -1.70 12.61 -1.49
N GLN A 159 -1.27 13.85 -1.74
CA GLN A 159 0.14 14.26 -1.66
C GLN A 159 0.70 14.14 -0.23
N TYR A 160 -0.06 14.56 0.78
CA TYR A 160 0.38 14.43 2.18
C TYR A 160 0.64 12.97 2.55
N LEU A 161 -0.30 12.08 2.27
CA LEU A 161 -0.16 10.65 2.58
C LEU A 161 1.01 10.02 1.82
N ALA A 162 1.08 10.26 0.52
CA ALA A 162 2.11 9.69 -0.35
C ALA A 162 3.53 10.17 0.01
N LEU A 163 3.69 11.45 0.35
CA LEU A 163 5.00 12.04 0.62
C LEU A 163 5.47 11.81 2.06
N THR A 164 4.54 11.66 3.01
CA THR A 164 4.89 11.55 4.44
C THR A 164 4.82 10.14 4.99
N GLY A 165 4.06 9.25 4.34
CA GLY A 165 3.74 7.93 4.90
C GLY A 165 2.88 8.02 6.16
N SER A 166 2.09 9.09 6.31
CA SER A 166 1.19 9.26 7.45
C SER A 166 0.06 8.24 7.42
N SER A 167 -0.37 7.80 8.59
CA SER A 167 -1.37 6.73 8.70
C SER A 167 -2.80 7.25 8.78
N LEU A 168 -3.73 6.43 8.28
CA LEU A 168 -5.17 6.58 8.41
C LEU A 168 -5.74 5.54 9.38
N GLY A 169 -6.85 5.89 10.05
CA GLY A 169 -7.68 4.98 10.81
C GLY A 169 -8.92 4.55 10.02
N ALA A 170 -9.71 3.61 10.57
CA ALA A 170 -10.90 3.10 9.89
C ALA A 170 -11.87 4.21 9.45
N SER A 171 -12.18 5.18 10.31
CA SER A 171 -13.08 6.30 9.96
C SER A 171 -12.55 7.13 8.81
N ASP A 172 -11.22 7.36 8.74
CA ASP A 172 -10.61 8.07 7.62
C ASP A 172 -10.71 7.25 6.33
N LEU A 173 -10.46 5.93 6.40
CA LEU A 173 -10.53 5.03 5.25
C LEU A 173 -11.95 5.01 4.65
N ILE A 174 -12.99 4.95 5.47
CA ILE A 174 -14.39 5.04 5.01
C ILE A 174 -14.70 6.41 4.42
N LYS A 175 -14.29 7.49 5.10
CA LYS A 175 -14.54 8.88 4.65
C LYS A 175 -13.98 9.16 3.26
N TYR A 176 -12.89 8.49 2.90
CA TYR A 176 -12.17 8.69 1.64
C TYR A 176 -12.25 7.51 0.67
N ASP A 177 -13.23 6.61 0.86
CA ASP A 177 -13.51 5.47 -0.01
C ASP A 177 -12.31 4.51 -0.22
N LEU A 178 -11.39 4.43 0.76
CA LEU A 178 -10.27 3.49 0.74
C LEU A 178 -10.62 2.13 1.35
N ALA A 179 -11.62 2.08 2.23
CA ALA A 179 -12.25 0.85 2.72
C ALA A 179 -13.77 0.96 2.61
N ASP A 180 -14.48 -0.18 2.64
CA ASP A 180 -15.90 -0.25 2.34
C ASP A 180 -16.77 -0.27 3.62
N PHE A 181 -16.25 -0.89 4.70
CA PHE A 181 -16.99 -0.99 5.97
C PHE A 181 -16.07 -0.81 7.17
N TYR A 182 -16.56 -0.05 8.14
CA TYR A 182 -15.97 0.03 9.47
C TYR A 182 -16.83 -0.73 10.46
N ILE A 183 -16.32 -1.83 11.01
CA ILE A 183 -17.00 -2.64 12.01
C ILE A 183 -16.15 -2.71 13.29
N LYS A 184 -16.77 -3.02 14.43
CA LYS A 184 -16.02 -3.30 15.66
C LYS A 184 -15.36 -4.66 15.59
N SER A 185 -14.08 -4.76 15.98
CA SER A 185 -13.34 -6.02 16.05
C SER A 185 -14.08 -7.09 16.85
N SER A 186 -14.77 -6.70 17.93
CA SER A 186 -15.60 -7.60 18.74
C SER A 186 -16.81 -8.22 18.02
N LYS A 187 -17.15 -7.72 16.82
CA LYS A 187 -18.25 -8.21 15.98
C LYS A 187 -17.77 -9.03 14.79
N TYR A 188 -16.47 -8.99 14.50
CA TYR A 188 -15.91 -9.58 13.31
C TYR A 188 -16.24 -11.09 13.18
N GLU A 189 -16.01 -11.89 14.22
CA GLU A 189 -16.28 -13.33 14.20
C GLU A 189 -17.77 -13.64 13.92
N GLU A 190 -18.68 -12.88 14.54
CA GLU A 190 -20.13 -13.03 14.31
C GLU A 190 -20.47 -12.76 12.83
N ILE A 191 -19.90 -11.70 12.25
CA ILE A 191 -20.14 -11.29 10.87
C ILE A 191 -19.56 -12.32 9.87
N ILE A 192 -18.35 -12.80 10.10
CA ILE A 192 -17.73 -13.80 9.22
C ILE A 192 -18.46 -15.15 9.26
N ASN A 193 -19.03 -15.53 10.40
CA ASN A 193 -19.88 -16.72 10.44
C ASN A 193 -21.13 -16.54 9.56
N LYS A 194 -21.72 -15.36 9.49
CA LYS A 194 -22.82 -15.07 8.54
C LYS A 194 -22.38 -15.15 7.08
N LEU A 195 -21.15 -14.72 6.75
CA LEU A 195 -20.59 -14.91 5.40
C LEU A 195 -20.53 -16.40 5.02
N PHE A 196 -20.09 -17.27 5.94
CA PHE A 196 -20.04 -18.70 5.70
C PHE A 196 -21.45 -19.28 5.43
N ASP A 197 -22.46 -18.88 6.23
CA ASP A 197 -23.84 -19.33 6.04
C ASP A 197 -24.43 -18.81 4.72
N LEU A 198 -24.12 -17.56 4.32
CA LEU A 198 -24.54 -16.99 3.03
C LEU A 198 -23.90 -17.72 1.86
N SER A 199 -22.65 -18.17 2.00
CA SER A 199 -21.94 -18.86 0.95
C SER A 199 -22.54 -20.23 0.60
N ASP A 200 -23.36 -20.82 1.45
CA ASP A 200 -24.13 -22.05 1.14
C ASP A 200 -25.30 -21.78 0.19
N GLN A 201 -25.77 -20.54 0.12
CA GLN A 201 -26.96 -20.16 -0.63
C GLN A 201 -26.67 -19.32 -1.88
N TYR A 202 -25.63 -18.50 -1.82
CA TYR A 202 -25.31 -17.48 -2.83
C TYR A 202 -23.87 -17.61 -3.34
N GLU A 203 -23.61 -17.08 -4.54
CA GLU A 203 -22.30 -17.02 -5.18
C GLU A 203 -22.15 -15.71 -6.00
N GLY A 204 -20.93 -15.35 -6.36
CA GLY A 204 -20.61 -14.18 -7.17
C GLY A 204 -21.12 -12.89 -6.56
N ASP A 205 -21.60 -11.96 -7.41
CA ASP A 205 -22.11 -10.66 -6.99
C ASP A 205 -23.25 -10.75 -5.98
N ARG A 206 -24.07 -11.79 -6.10
CA ARG A 206 -25.18 -11.96 -5.16
C ARG A 206 -24.71 -12.30 -3.74
N LEU A 207 -23.65 -13.08 -3.60
CA LEU A 207 -23.04 -13.34 -2.29
C LEU A 207 -22.51 -12.02 -1.68
N LEU A 208 -21.82 -11.21 -2.48
CA LEU A 208 -21.32 -9.91 -2.05
C LEU A 208 -22.47 -8.97 -1.63
N ASP A 209 -23.55 -8.92 -2.41
CA ASP A 209 -24.69 -8.04 -2.12
C ASP A 209 -25.41 -8.43 -0.81
N GLU A 210 -25.63 -9.73 -0.57
CA GLU A 210 -26.23 -10.20 0.68
C GLU A 210 -25.26 -9.98 1.87
N PHE A 211 -23.95 -10.17 1.66
CA PHE A 211 -22.98 -9.90 2.71
C PHE A 211 -22.85 -8.39 3.02
N ARG A 212 -22.91 -7.51 2.02
CA ARG A 212 -22.97 -6.06 2.24
C ARG A 212 -24.18 -5.63 3.08
N LYS A 213 -25.33 -6.31 2.95
CA LYS A 213 -26.49 -6.04 3.80
C LYS A 213 -26.20 -6.39 5.26
N VAL A 214 -25.57 -7.55 5.49
CA VAL A 214 -25.12 -7.94 6.83
C VAL A 214 -24.16 -6.90 7.40
N LEU A 215 -23.12 -6.51 6.66
CA LEU A 215 -22.13 -5.54 7.12
C LEU A 215 -22.75 -4.20 7.52
N ARG A 216 -23.74 -3.71 6.77
CA ARG A 216 -24.49 -2.46 7.11
C ARG A 216 -25.21 -2.53 8.46
N GLU A 217 -25.69 -3.71 8.88
CA GLU A 217 -26.32 -3.87 10.20
C GLU A 217 -25.35 -3.73 11.37
N TYR A 218 -24.03 -3.89 11.11
CA TYR A 218 -22.96 -3.84 12.10
C TYR A 218 -22.05 -2.64 11.93
N GLU A 219 -22.34 -1.76 10.97
CA GLU A 219 -21.51 -0.61 10.68
C GLU A 219 -21.32 0.27 11.92
N ASN A 220 -20.08 0.65 12.18
CA ASN A 220 -19.75 1.46 13.33
C ASN A 220 -19.88 2.94 12.98
N GLU A 221 -20.65 3.69 13.78
CA GLU A 221 -20.87 5.12 13.60
C GLU A 221 -19.75 5.99 14.20
N ASP A 222 -18.67 5.40 14.74
CA ASP A 222 -17.56 6.15 15.27
C ASP A 222 -16.82 6.88 14.14
N ASN A 223 -16.82 8.21 14.21
CA ASN A 223 -16.20 9.10 13.23
C ASN A 223 -14.87 9.69 13.72
N THR A 224 -14.20 9.02 14.66
CA THR A 224 -12.89 9.50 15.19
C THR A 224 -11.82 9.43 14.10
N SER A 225 -11.48 10.56 13.53
CA SER A 225 -10.46 10.70 12.47
C SER A 225 -9.10 10.97 13.05
N LYS A 226 -8.05 10.35 12.51
CA LYS A 226 -6.65 10.61 12.86
C LYS A 226 -6.13 11.92 12.28
N ILE A 227 -6.70 12.37 11.17
CA ILE A 227 -6.19 13.51 10.38
C ILE A 227 -7.08 14.75 10.44
N GLU A 228 -8.28 14.70 11.06
CA GLU A 228 -9.27 15.79 11.04
C GLU A 228 -8.68 17.11 11.49
N ASN A 229 -7.92 17.09 12.59
CA ASN A 229 -7.32 18.30 13.16
C ASN A 229 -6.22 18.91 12.26
N ASP A 230 -5.64 18.11 11.37
CA ASP A 230 -4.56 18.52 10.49
C ASP A 230 -5.03 18.88 9.08
N LEU A 231 -6.30 18.62 8.71
CA LEU A 231 -6.81 18.84 7.34
C LEU A 231 -6.58 20.26 6.83
N GLY A 232 -6.80 21.28 7.67
CA GLY A 232 -6.53 22.66 7.29
C GLY A 232 -5.06 22.94 7.01
N LYS A 233 -4.16 22.29 7.74
CA LYS A 233 -2.71 22.37 7.52
C LYS A 233 -2.28 21.55 6.31
N ILE A 234 -2.83 20.37 6.15
CA ILE A 234 -2.60 19.56 4.95
C ILE A 234 -2.96 20.36 3.71
N GLU A 235 -4.15 20.97 3.66
CA GLU A 235 -4.56 21.82 2.54
C GLU A 235 -3.61 23.02 2.36
N GLU A 236 -3.24 23.70 3.43
CA GLU A 236 -2.34 24.85 3.39
C GLU A 236 -0.97 24.52 2.77
N TYR A 237 -0.38 23.35 3.11
CA TYR A 237 0.99 23.05 2.71
C TYR A 237 1.07 22.16 1.46
N PHE A 238 0.12 21.24 1.24
CA PHE A 238 0.21 20.21 0.20
C PHE A 238 -0.65 20.47 -1.05
N SER A 239 -1.45 21.54 -1.08
CA SER A 239 -2.20 21.95 -2.29
C SER A 239 -1.34 22.67 -3.33
N LEU A 240 -0.04 22.82 -3.08
CA LEU A 240 0.88 23.55 -3.97
C LEU A 240 1.18 22.73 -5.25
N ASP A 241 1.67 23.42 -6.28
CA ASP A 241 1.88 22.88 -7.63
C ASP A 241 3.26 22.22 -7.85
N SER A 242 4.10 22.12 -6.82
CA SER A 242 5.37 21.39 -6.89
C SER A 242 5.88 21.01 -5.51
N TYR A 243 6.56 19.87 -5.41
CA TYR A 243 7.20 19.45 -4.17
C TYR A 243 8.21 20.50 -3.65
N LYS A 244 8.95 21.14 -4.54
CA LYS A 244 9.87 22.22 -4.17
C LYS A 244 9.19 23.37 -3.46
N LYS A 245 7.97 23.75 -3.84
CA LYS A 245 7.18 24.79 -3.16
C LYS A 245 6.68 24.29 -1.80
N ILE A 246 6.20 23.05 -1.71
CA ILE A 246 5.81 22.42 -0.43
C ILE A 246 6.98 22.50 0.56
N TYR A 247 8.13 21.96 0.17
CA TYR A 247 9.31 21.91 1.03
C TYR A 247 9.78 23.31 1.48
N LYS A 248 9.85 24.26 0.54
CA LYS A 248 10.22 25.66 0.86
C LYS A 248 9.23 26.30 1.83
N LYS A 249 7.92 26.06 1.67
CA LYS A 249 6.90 26.60 2.56
C LYS A 249 7.00 25.99 3.95
N LEU A 250 7.20 24.68 4.08
CA LEU A 250 7.45 24.00 5.36
C LEU A 250 8.68 24.59 6.04
N LYS A 251 9.79 24.74 5.31
CA LYS A 251 11.06 25.28 5.81
C LYS A 251 10.95 26.74 6.30
N ALA A 252 10.10 27.54 5.67
CA ALA A 252 9.88 28.93 6.03
C ALA A 252 9.02 29.11 7.31
N ASN A 253 8.28 28.08 7.74
CA ASN A 253 7.30 28.16 8.82
C ASN A 253 7.71 27.37 10.07
N THR A 254 8.93 27.58 10.55
CA THR A 254 9.51 26.83 11.69
C THR A 254 8.81 27.04 13.03
N LYS A 255 7.87 28.00 13.13
CA LYS A 255 7.03 28.24 14.31
C LYS A 255 5.73 27.45 14.31
N ASP A 256 5.35 26.88 13.18
CA ASP A 256 4.19 26.00 13.02
C ASP A 256 4.63 24.57 13.36
N ASP A 257 4.02 23.97 14.37
CA ASP A 257 4.37 22.62 14.84
C ASP A 257 4.10 21.55 13.78
N PHE A 258 3.04 21.71 12.98
CA PHE A 258 2.76 20.82 11.85
C PHE A 258 3.89 20.90 10.82
N ALA A 259 4.25 22.12 10.40
CA ALA A 259 5.32 22.33 9.43
C ALA A 259 6.66 21.79 9.94
N LYS A 260 6.97 22.00 11.22
CA LYS A 260 8.21 21.52 11.84
C LYS A 260 8.29 20.01 11.86
N LYS A 261 7.22 19.31 12.28
CA LYS A 261 7.15 17.83 12.30
C LYS A 261 7.24 17.26 10.89
N THR A 262 6.48 17.86 9.96
CA THR A 262 6.46 17.44 8.56
C THR A 262 7.82 17.65 7.90
N LEU A 263 8.48 18.78 8.13
CA LEU A 263 9.82 19.04 7.61
C LEU A 263 10.84 18.01 8.15
N ALA A 264 10.79 17.70 9.44
CA ALA A 264 11.66 16.68 10.04
C ALA A 264 11.44 15.31 9.37
N ASN A 265 10.17 14.93 9.15
CA ASN A 265 9.81 13.73 8.41
C ASN A 265 10.37 13.74 6.98
N GLN A 266 10.28 14.86 6.25
CA GLN A 266 10.79 14.99 4.88
C GLN A 266 12.32 14.96 4.78
N ASN A 267 13.02 15.48 5.78
CA ASN A 267 14.50 15.52 5.81
C ASN A 267 15.15 14.13 5.95
N GLU A 268 14.42 13.13 6.41
CA GLU A 268 14.89 11.75 6.49
C GLU A 268 14.70 10.99 5.15
N ARG A 269 14.07 11.61 4.15
CA ARG A 269 13.68 10.98 2.89
C ARG A 269 14.51 11.44 1.71
N PHE A 270 14.55 10.63 0.68
CA PHE A 270 15.29 10.95 -0.53
C PHE A 270 14.53 11.97 -1.38
N LEU A 271 15.08 13.18 -1.49
CA LEU A 271 14.43 14.33 -2.13
C LEU A 271 14.08 14.11 -3.60
N PHE A 272 14.87 13.31 -4.31
CA PHE A 272 14.55 12.91 -5.68
C PHE A 272 13.26 12.09 -5.73
N MET A 273 13.13 11.05 -4.89
CA MET A 273 11.94 10.20 -4.86
C MET A 273 10.70 10.96 -4.37
N LEU A 274 10.85 11.92 -3.46
CA LEU A 274 9.74 12.80 -3.07
C LEU A 274 9.29 13.70 -4.23
N SER A 275 10.24 14.22 -5.00
CA SER A 275 9.93 15.03 -6.19
C SER A 275 9.24 14.19 -7.27
N LEU A 276 9.71 12.94 -7.47
CA LEU A 276 9.13 11.98 -8.40
C LEU A 276 7.72 11.58 -7.95
N GLN A 277 7.53 11.26 -6.65
CA GLN A 277 6.21 10.88 -6.11
C GLN A 277 5.18 12.01 -6.26
N PHE A 278 5.62 13.25 -6.10
CA PHE A 278 4.73 14.39 -6.31
C PHE A 278 4.16 14.41 -7.74
N GLU A 279 4.99 14.21 -8.75
CA GLU A 279 4.57 14.18 -10.16
C GLU A 279 3.78 12.87 -10.49
N LYS A 280 4.22 11.73 -9.94
CA LYS A 280 3.55 10.43 -10.09
C LYS A 280 2.07 10.48 -9.68
N TYR A 281 1.74 11.19 -8.61
CA TYR A 281 0.35 11.37 -8.16
C TYR A 281 -0.57 11.88 -9.28
N PHE A 282 -0.13 12.86 -10.05
CA PHE A 282 -0.95 13.41 -11.14
C PHE A 282 -1.06 12.44 -12.31
N LEU A 283 0.01 11.73 -12.62
CA LEU A 283 0.02 10.74 -13.70
C LEU A 283 -0.90 9.55 -13.39
N CYS A 284 -0.91 9.07 -12.14
CA CYS A 284 -1.74 7.93 -11.73
C CYS A 284 -3.25 8.18 -11.81
N LYS A 285 -3.70 9.44 -11.97
CA LYS A 285 -5.12 9.73 -12.22
C LYS A 285 -5.63 9.08 -13.50
N ASP A 286 -4.79 9.03 -14.51
CA ASP A 286 -5.15 8.58 -15.86
C ASP A 286 -4.72 7.11 -16.12
N LEU A 287 -3.89 6.52 -15.27
CA LEU A 287 -3.44 5.13 -15.37
C LEU A 287 -4.46 4.16 -14.75
N SER A 288 -4.53 2.94 -15.27
CA SER A 288 -5.14 1.81 -14.59
C SER A 288 -4.28 1.35 -13.41
N TYR A 289 -4.81 0.42 -12.59
CA TYR A 289 -4.04 -0.18 -11.51
C TYR A 289 -2.80 -0.92 -12.02
N ALA A 290 -2.97 -1.79 -13.03
CA ALA A 290 -1.88 -2.55 -13.61
C ALA A 290 -0.78 -1.64 -14.21
N GLU A 291 -1.16 -0.56 -14.91
CA GLU A 291 -0.21 0.42 -15.44
C GLU A 291 0.51 1.18 -14.33
N THR A 292 -0.16 1.43 -13.21
CA THR A 292 0.47 2.05 -12.05
C THR A 292 1.54 1.12 -11.45
N ILE A 293 1.26 -0.20 -11.38
CA ILE A 293 2.27 -1.20 -10.95
C ILE A 293 3.44 -1.28 -11.94
N ASP A 294 3.17 -1.26 -13.25
CA ASP A 294 4.24 -1.27 -14.25
C ASP A 294 5.15 -0.03 -14.10
N LEU A 295 4.55 1.13 -13.81
CA LEU A 295 5.30 2.35 -13.48
C LEU A 295 6.10 2.20 -12.18
N ASP A 296 5.51 1.59 -11.13
CA ASP A 296 6.20 1.31 -9.87
C ASP A 296 7.44 0.45 -10.09
N TYR A 297 7.32 -0.55 -10.98
CA TYR A 297 8.45 -1.41 -11.32
C TYR A 297 9.57 -0.65 -12.05
N GLU A 298 9.27 0.25 -12.98
CA GLU A 298 10.30 1.08 -13.63
C GLU A 298 11.00 2.00 -12.62
N ILE A 299 10.27 2.58 -11.66
CA ILE A 299 10.84 3.39 -10.59
C ILE A 299 11.69 2.53 -9.65
N LEU A 300 11.24 1.30 -9.35
CA LEU A 300 11.99 0.35 -8.53
C LEU A 300 13.35 0.03 -9.14
N LYS A 301 13.41 -0.30 -10.43
CA LYS A 301 14.67 -0.58 -11.13
C LYS A 301 15.66 0.57 -10.97
N TYR A 302 15.20 1.79 -11.15
CA TYR A 302 16.02 2.98 -10.93
C TYR A 302 16.47 3.12 -9.47
N SER A 303 15.58 2.89 -8.52
CA SER A 303 15.88 2.94 -7.08
C SER A 303 16.97 1.93 -6.68
N VAL A 304 16.91 0.72 -7.25
CA VAL A 304 17.94 -0.33 -7.06
C VAL A 304 19.26 0.09 -7.72
N GLU A 305 19.22 0.58 -8.97
CA GLU A 305 20.40 1.03 -9.72
C GLU A 305 21.21 2.09 -8.97
N ILE A 306 20.52 3.08 -8.38
CA ILE A 306 21.19 4.18 -7.65
C ILE A 306 21.43 3.88 -6.17
N GLY A 307 21.04 2.69 -5.67
CA GLY A 307 21.22 2.25 -4.29
C GLY A 307 20.36 2.97 -3.25
N SER A 308 19.30 3.71 -3.68
CA SER A 308 18.47 4.45 -2.72
C SER A 308 17.60 3.53 -1.85
N MET A 309 17.09 2.44 -2.43
CA MET A 309 16.34 1.44 -1.67
C MET A 309 17.22 0.73 -0.64
N GLU A 310 18.43 0.32 -1.04
CA GLU A 310 19.40 -0.33 -0.14
C GLU A 310 19.72 0.58 1.06
N GLU A 311 20.05 1.84 0.81
CA GLU A 311 20.34 2.81 1.87
C GLU A 311 19.13 3.07 2.78
N GLY A 312 17.93 3.19 2.20
CA GLY A 312 16.70 3.39 2.97
C GLY A 312 16.36 2.19 3.87
N ILE A 313 16.53 0.97 3.36
CA ILE A 313 16.35 -0.24 4.17
C ILE A 313 17.41 -0.30 5.27
N ARG A 314 18.69 0.00 4.95
CA ARG A 314 19.78 0.02 5.92
C ARG A 314 19.43 0.89 7.12
N VAL A 315 19.11 2.17 6.92
CA VAL A 315 18.86 3.11 8.03
C VAL A 315 17.54 2.85 8.76
N THR A 316 16.57 2.24 8.10
CA THR A 316 15.25 2.00 8.70
C THR A 316 15.21 0.69 9.49
N MET A 317 15.86 -0.37 8.99
CA MET A 317 15.69 -1.73 9.51
C MET A 317 16.96 -2.30 10.14
N ILE A 318 18.16 -1.91 9.68
CA ILE A 318 19.45 -2.48 10.10
C ILE A 318 20.15 -1.52 11.08
N ASP A 319 20.61 -0.37 10.61
CA ASP A 319 21.37 0.61 11.38
C ASP A 319 20.42 1.72 11.92
N LYS A 320 19.44 1.28 12.70
CA LYS A 320 18.38 2.16 13.21
C LYS A 320 18.94 3.36 13.98
N GLY A 321 18.57 4.55 13.52
CA GLY A 321 18.97 5.81 14.13
C GLY A 321 20.10 6.53 13.40
N ASP A 322 20.70 5.90 12.38
CA ASP A 322 21.59 6.58 11.46
C ASP A 322 20.83 7.55 10.56
N PHE A 323 21.53 8.59 10.10
CA PHE A 323 21.01 9.43 9.02
C PHE A 323 21.31 8.79 7.66
N PRO A 324 20.34 8.83 6.72
CA PRO A 324 20.57 8.29 5.41
C PRO A 324 21.57 9.14 4.61
N ASN A 325 22.45 8.46 3.90
CA ASN A 325 23.41 9.09 2.98
C ASN A 325 22.85 9.09 1.55
N TRP A 326 21.84 9.91 1.30
CA TRP A 326 21.22 9.99 -0.02
C TRP A 326 22.18 10.55 -1.07
N PRO A 327 22.12 10.07 -2.33
CA PRO A 327 22.95 10.60 -3.44
C PRO A 327 22.74 12.10 -3.70
N ILE A 328 21.55 12.62 -3.38
CA ILE A 328 21.16 14.03 -3.56
C ILE A 328 20.76 14.59 -2.20
N GLN A 329 21.41 15.68 -1.80
CA GLN A 329 21.21 16.32 -0.49
C GLN A 329 20.39 17.62 -0.55
N SER A 330 20.14 18.14 -1.75
CA SER A 330 19.45 19.40 -1.98
C SER A 330 18.42 19.29 -3.09
N LEU A 331 17.27 19.97 -2.93
CA LEU A 331 16.28 20.08 -4.01
C LEU A 331 16.76 20.79 -5.27
N ASP A 332 17.83 21.58 -5.17
CA ASP A 332 18.42 22.26 -6.33
C ASP A 332 19.27 21.29 -7.16
N GLU A 333 19.65 20.14 -6.62
CA GLU A 333 20.36 19.05 -7.30
C GLU A 333 19.43 18.02 -7.95
N VAL A 334 18.12 18.08 -7.67
CA VAL A 334 17.14 17.15 -8.27
C VAL A 334 16.99 17.43 -9.76
N ASP A 335 17.39 16.45 -10.57
CA ASP A 335 17.18 16.49 -12.01
C ASP A 335 15.72 16.18 -12.38
N MET A 336 14.94 17.23 -12.60
CA MET A 336 13.54 17.12 -13.02
C MET A 336 13.37 16.56 -14.43
N ALA A 337 14.39 16.60 -15.28
CA ALA A 337 14.34 15.95 -16.59
C ALA A 337 14.37 14.42 -16.41
N LYS A 338 15.22 13.93 -15.48
CA LYS A 338 15.25 12.50 -15.13
C LYS A 338 13.96 12.04 -14.46
N VAL A 339 13.36 12.87 -13.61
CA VAL A 339 12.02 12.57 -13.03
C VAL A 339 10.98 12.36 -14.14
N LYS A 340 10.93 13.26 -15.12
CA LYS A 340 9.98 13.16 -16.25
C LYS A 340 10.27 11.97 -17.15
N GLU A 341 11.54 11.67 -17.39
CA GLU A 341 11.97 10.50 -18.16
C GLU A 341 11.46 9.19 -17.52
N LEU A 342 11.69 9.03 -16.19
CA LEU A 342 11.26 7.84 -15.45
C LEU A 342 9.73 7.67 -15.44
N LEU A 343 9.00 8.77 -15.34
CA LEU A 343 7.54 8.78 -15.39
C LEU A 343 7.01 8.67 -16.83
N CYS A 344 7.87 8.66 -17.83
CA CYS A 344 7.48 8.66 -19.25
C CYS A 344 6.47 9.78 -19.61
N MET A 345 6.57 10.96 -18.96
CA MET A 345 5.60 12.04 -19.11
C MET A 345 5.57 12.63 -20.54
N ASP A 346 6.63 12.41 -21.32
CA ASP A 346 6.72 12.87 -22.71
C ASP A 346 6.12 11.90 -23.74
N LYS A 347 5.57 10.75 -23.27
CA LYS A 347 5.02 9.68 -24.10
C LYS A 347 3.52 9.58 -23.97
N THR A 348 2.86 9.31 -25.09
CA THR A 348 1.47 8.84 -25.07
C THR A 348 1.38 7.45 -24.44
N TYR A 349 0.18 7.06 -24.00
CA TYR A 349 -0.06 5.73 -23.43
C TYR A 349 0.41 4.59 -24.36
N GLU A 350 0.11 4.69 -25.65
CA GLU A 350 0.51 3.71 -26.67
C GLU A 350 2.03 3.61 -26.82
N GLU A 351 2.75 4.73 -26.70
CA GLU A 351 4.22 4.77 -26.76
C GLU A 351 4.89 4.18 -25.50
N ARG A 352 4.16 4.11 -24.37
CA ARG A 352 4.65 3.45 -23.14
C ARG A 352 4.57 1.94 -23.21
N LEU A 353 3.59 1.40 -23.97
CA LEU A 353 3.39 -0.05 -24.16
C LEU A 353 4.38 -0.70 -25.14
N ILE A 354 5.12 0.09 -25.92
CA ILE A 354 6.05 -0.40 -26.96
C ILE A 354 7.47 -0.67 -26.38
N LYS A 355 7.61 -0.84 -25.10
CA LYS A 355 8.83 -1.36 -24.48
C LYS A 355 8.62 -2.83 -24.12
#